data_f99534fb7bada2105aaacf5734fde53d
#
_entry.id   f99534fb7bada2105aaacf5734fde53d
#
_cell.length_a   1.000
_cell.length_b   1.000
_cell.length_c   1.000
_cell.angle_alpha   90.00
_cell.angle_beta   90.00
_cell.angle_gamma   90.00
#
_symmetry.space_group_name_H-M   'P 1'
#
loop_
_entity.id
_entity.type
_entity.pdbx_description
1 polymer ?
#
loop_
_entity_poly.entity_id
_entity_poly.type
_entity_poly.pdbx_seq_one_letter_code
_entity_poly.pdbx_strand_id
1 'polypeptide(L)'
;VIGALVGYIGYKTACNSGLLYKFVYGQIGAYFPVLFLALVLICWQGIVVGAFGFAWAQDFDSTTFYAVAVFAGILFTWTTYYGVRGLELVSTPSVVILVLVGVYAAYTQISQAGGLQEFLALSETTAASNPISKMDAINIVIGSWIVGAIVMPEYTRFAKKAWVAIAIPFIVMIIAQWFLQIIGSAGGIVSGQFDFTTYMRLQGVFIAGLGLIGMSMALWTTGDANLYLPVIQT
;
A
#
# COMPACT_ATOMS: atom_id res chain seq x y z
N VAL A 1 -15.39 4.33 6.98
CA VAL A 1 -16.71 4.95 6.68
C VAL A 1 -16.67 5.65 5.32
N ILE A 2 -15.80 6.66 5.09
CA ILE A 2 -15.73 7.43 3.84
C ILE A 2 -15.62 6.49 2.62
N GLY A 3 -14.65 5.58 2.61
CA GLY A 3 -14.46 4.63 1.50
C GLY A 3 -15.68 3.75 1.22
N ALA A 4 -16.44 3.37 2.24
CA ALA A 4 -17.67 2.59 2.07
C ALA A 4 -18.81 3.41 1.45
N LEU A 5 -18.97 4.66 1.89
CA LEU A 5 -19.97 5.56 1.32
C LEU A 5 -19.66 5.89 -0.14
N VAL A 6 -18.44 6.29 -0.42
CA VAL A 6 -18.00 6.66 -1.77
C VAL A 6 -17.98 5.42 -2.67
N GLY A 7 -17.55 4.26 -2.15
CA GLY A 7 -17.61 2.98 -2.84
C GLY A 7 -19.03 2.54 -3.19
N TYR A 8 -19.99 2.75 -2.28
CA TYR A 8 -21.40 2.48 -2.57
C TYR A 8 -21.96 3.38 -3.69
N ILE A 9 -21.54 4.66 -3.73
CA ILE A 9 -21.89 5.57 -4.82
C ILE A 9 -21.33 5.05 -6.15
N GLY A 10 -20.06 4.63 -6.18
CA GLY A 10 -19.44 4.02 -7.36
C GLY A 10 -20.21 2.81 -7.89
N TYR A 11 -20.61 1.91 -6.98
CA TYR A 11 -21.47 0.76 -7.34
C TYR A 11 -22.82 1.18 -7.93
N LYS A 12 -23.50 2.13 -7.31
CA LYS A 12 -24.84 2.57 -7.74
C LYS A 12 -24.82 3.29 -9.07
N THR A 13 -23.79 4.06 -9.35
CA THR A 13 -23.68 4.89 -10.56
C THR A 13 -22.90 4.23 -11.67
N ALA A 14 -22.14 3.16 -11.37
CA ALA A 14 -21.15 2.56 -12.26
C ALA A 14 -20.09 3.57 -12.79
N CYS A 15 -19.95 4.71 -12.09
CA CYS A 15 -19.04 5.79 -12.46
C CYS A 15 -17.72 5.71 -11.70
N ASN A 16 -16.65 6.15 -12.34
CA ASN A 16 -15.38 6.44 -11.68
C ASN A 16 -15.43 7.78 -10.95
N SER A 17 -14.42 8.06 -10.12
CA SER A 17 -14.34 9.30 -9.35
C SER A 17 -14.32 10.54 -10.26
N GLY A 18 -13.61 10.50 -11.38
CA GLY A 18 -13.57 11.61 -12.34
C GLY A 18 -14.94 11.98 -12.89
N LEU A 19 -15.78 10.99 -13.23
CA LEU A 19 -17.16 11.24 -13.66
C LEU A 19 -18.02 11.76 -12.49
N LEU A 20 -17.85 11.22 -11.29
CA LEU A 20 -18.59 11.69 -10.11
C LEU A 20 -18.27 13.16 -9.80
N TYR A 21 -17.02 13.59 -9.97
CA TYR A 21 -16.65 14.99 -9.81
C TYR A 21 -17.31 15.90 -10.83
N LYS A 22 -17.54 15.44 -12.08
CA LYS A 22 -18.28 16.22 -13.09
C LYS A 22 -19.73 16.46 -12.69
N PHE A 23 -20.36 15.53 -12.00
CA PHE A 23 -21.71 15.75 -11.47
C PHE A 23 -21.76 16.78 -10.34
N VAL A 24 -20.73 16.85 -9.51
CA VAL A 24 -20.69 17.75 -8.34
C VAL A 24 -20.15 19.14 -8.71
N TYR A 25 -19.07 19.21 -9.46
CA TYR A 25 -18.32 20.44 -9.75
C TYR A 25 -18.53 20.95 -11.18
N GLY A 26 -19.33 20.27 -12.00
CA GLY A 26 -19.48 20.57 -13.42
C GLY A 26 -18.27 20.17 -14.27
N GLN A 27 -18.36 20.39 -15.58
CA GLN A 27 -17.34 19.94 -16.53
C GLN A 27 -15.96 20.55 -16.27
N ILE A 28 -15.89 21.86 -16.00
CA ILE A 28 -14.64 22.56 -15.80
C ILE A 28 -14.14 22.38 -14.36
N GLY A 29 -15.01 22.50 -13.36
CA GLY A 29 -14.63 22.39 -11.95
C GLY A 29 -14.09 21.01 -11.56
N ALA A 30 -14.47 19.95 -12.28
CA ALA A 30 -13.98 18.59 -12.04
C ALA A 30 -12.47 18.43 -12.34
N TYR A 31 -11.89 19.24 -13.20
CA TYR A 31 -10.45 19.15 -13.49
C TYR A 31 -9.58 19.40 -12.27
N PHE A 32 -10.01 20.27 -11.37
CA PHE A 32 -9.22 20.59 -10.18
C PHE A 32 -9.00 19.35 -9.28
N PRO A 33 -10.03 18.64 -8.76
CA PRO A 33 -9.82 17.45 -7.94
C PRO A 33 -9.18 16.30 -8.73
N VAL A 34 -9.45 16.13 -10.02
CA VAL A 34 -8.84 15.10 -10.85
C VAL A 34 -7.33 15.32 -10.99
N LEU A 35 -6.89 16.51 -11.36
CA LEU A 35 -5.47 16.83 -11.50
C LEU A 35 -4.74 16.79 -10.17
N PHE A 36 -5.38 17.25 -9.10
CA PHE A 36 -4.81 17.17 -7.75
C PHE A 36 -4.56 15.72 -7.32
N LEU A 37 -5.56 14.85 -7.49
CA LEU A 37 -5.40 13.43 -7.17
C LEU A 37 -4.37 12.74 -8.07
N ALA A 38 -4.35 13.05 -9.35
CA ALA A 38 -3.35 12.52 -10.27
C ALA A 38 -1.93 12.91 -9.83
N LEU A 39 -1.73 14.18 -9.47
CA LEU A 39 -0.44 14.65 -8.96
C LEU A 39 -0.01 13.93 -7.69
N VAL A 40 -0.91 13.80 -6.72
CA VAL A 40 -0.64 13.07 -5.46
C VAL A 40 -0.25 11.62 -5.72
N LEU A 41 -0.98 10.92 -6.61
CA LEU A 41 -0.69 9.53 -6.95
C LEU A 41 0.63 9.36 -7.70
N ILE A 42 0.98 10.30 -8.59
CA ILE A 42 2.29 10.30 -9.29
C ILE A 42 3.43 10.56 -8.30
N CYS A 43 3.27 11.50 -7.35
CA CYS A 43 4.25 11.71 -6.29
C CYS A 43 4.41 10.45 -5.41
N TRP A 44 3.29 9.80 -5.07
CA TRP A 44 3.32 8.55 -4.33
C TRP A 44 3.99 7.42 -5.12
N GLN A 45 3.82 7.40 -6.44
CA GLN A 45 4.52 6.47 -7.32
C GLN A 45 6.05 6.61 -7.23
N GLY A 46 6.55 7.84 -7.11
CA GLY A 46 7.99 8.07 -6.89
C GLY A 46 8.49 7.40 -5.61
N ILE A 47 7.71 7.48 -4.51
CA ILE A 47 8.03 6.80 -3.25
C ILE A 47 8.04 5.28 -3.43
N VAL A 48 7.05 4.71 -4.12
CA VAL A 48 6.93 3.27 -4.35
C VAL A 48 8.10 2.73 -5.20
N VAL A 49 8.45 3.44 -6.27
CA VAL A 49 9.60 3.09 -7.13
C VAL A 49 10.92 3.20 -6.36
N GLY A 50 11.07 4.25 -5.54
CA GLY A 50 12.23 4.42 -4.67
C GLY A 50 12.33 3.30 -3.62
N ALA A 51 11.22 2.94 -2.98
CA ALA A 51 11.19 1.83 -2.03
C ALA A 51 11.54 0.48 -2.69
N PHE A 52 11.09 0.26 -3.94
CA PHE A 52 11.48 -0.91 -4.71
C PHE A 52 13.00 -0.92 -4.99
N GLY A 53 13.56 0.20 -5.43
CA GLY A 53 15.00 0.34 -5.63
C GLY A 53 15.80 0.07 -4.37
N PHE A 54 15.36 0.65 -3.23
CA PHE A 54 16.01 0.46 -1.94
C PHE A 54 15.93 -0.98 -1.43
N ALA A 55 14.79 -1.64 -1.59
CA ALA A 55 14.63 -3.03 -1.17
C ALA A 55 15.71 -3.95 -1.78
N TRP A 56 16.12 -3.68 -3.02
CA TRP A 56 17.15 -4.45 -3.72
C TRP A 56 18.56 -3.94 -3.47
N ALA A 57 18.79 -2.63 -3.48
CA ALA A 57 20.11 -2.01 -3.38
C ALA A 57 20.60 -1.80 -1.96
N GLN A 58 19.68 -1.54 -1.01
CA GLN A 58 19.95 -1.18 0.39
C GLN A 58 20.80 0.10 0.57
N ASP A 59 20.97 0.87 -0.50
CA ASP A 59 21.74 2.10 -0.53
C ASP A 59 21.14 3.03 -1.58
N PHE A 60 20.71 4.23 -1.17
CA PHE A 60 20.08 5.22 -2.03
C PHE A 60 21.03 5.87 -3.03
N ASP A 61 22.34 5.88 -2.73
CA ASP A 61 23.35 6.54 -3.56
C ASP A 61 23.98 5.59 -4.60
N SER A 62 23.62 4.31 -4.56
CA SER A 62 24.19 3.28 -5.44
C SER A 62 23.61 3.34 -6.86
N THR A 63 24.45 3.04 -7.85
CA THR A 63 23.99 2.85 -9.25
C THR A 63 22.92 1.76 -9.35
N THR A 64 23.00 0.73 -8.51
CA THR A 64 22.02 -0.36 -8.44
C THR A 64 20.65 0.18 -8.04
N PHE A 65 20.58 1.09 -7.08
CA PHE A 65 19.33 1.73 -6.68
C PHE A 65 18.65 2.40 -7.88
N TYR A 66 19.36 3.26 -8.60
CA TYR A 66 18.81 3.96 -9.75
C TYR A 66 18.40 3.02 -10.88
N ALA A 67 19.21 2.01 -11.18
CA ALA A 67 18.90 1.04 -12.22
C ALA A 67 17.66 0.22 -11.90
N VAL A 68 17.52 -0.26 -10.66
CA VAL A 68 16.35 -1.03 -10.21
C VAL A 68 15.11 -0.16 -10.10
N ALA A 69 15.24 1.08 -9.63
CA ALA A 69 14.13 2.03 -9.56
C ALA A 69 13.58 2.36 -10.97
N VAL A 70 14.46 2.63 -11.94
CA VAL A 70 14.05 2.86 -13.34
C VAL A 70 13.39 1.61 -13.93
N PHE A 71 13.96 0.43 -13.71
CA PHE A 71 13.35 -0.83 -14.12
C PHE A 71 11.94 -1.01 -13.53
N ALA A 72 11.76 -0.76 -12.23
CA ALA A 72 10.46 -0.85 -11.58
C ALA A 72 9.46 0.13 -12.19
N GLY A 73 9.85 1.38 -12.45
CA GLY A 73 9.00 2.37 -13.10
C GLY A 73 8.50 1.93 -14.48
N ILE A 74 9.39 1.34 -15.29
CA ILE A 74 9.05 0.79 -16.61
C ILE A 74 8.10 -0.42 -16.45
N LEU A 75 8.43 -1.35 -15.54
CA LEU A 75 7.66 -2.57 -15.29
C LEU A 75 6.22 -2.24 -14.85
N PHE A 76 6.06 -1.33 -13.89
CA PHE A 76 4.74 -0.93 -13.40
C PHE A 76 3.92 -0.20 -14.47
N THR A 77 4.57 0.64 -15.27
CA THR A 77 3.90 1.29 -16.41
C THR A 77 3.45 0.26 -17.45
N TRP A 78 4.28 -0.73 -17.72
CA TRP A 78 3.94 -1.79 -18.68
C TRP A 78 2.75 -2.64 -18.20
N THR A 79 2.71 -3.08 -16.96
CA THR A 79 1.57 -3.85 -16.43
C THR A 79 0.30 -3.02 -16.34
N THR A 80 0.41 -1.76 -15.94
CA THR A 80 -0.72 -0.81 -15.90
C THR A 80 -1.34 -0.57 -17.29
N TYR A 81 -0.54 -0.65 -18.36
CA TYR A 81 -1.04 -0.49 -19.74
C TYR A 81 -2.15 -1.49 -20.09
N TYR A 82 -2.14 -2.69 -19.50
CA TYR A 82 -3.22 -3.68 -19.68
C TYR A 82 -4.45 -3.40 -18.81
N GLY A 83 -4.47 -2.30 -18.07
CA GLY A 83 -5.58 -1.86 -17.24
C GLY A 83 -5.92 -2.86 -16.12
N VAL A 84 -7.22 -3.04 -15.85
CA VAL A 84 -7.69 -3.92 -14.76
C VAL A 84 -7.14 -5.35 -14.87
N ARG A 85 -6.97 -5.87 -16.07
CA ARG A 85 -6.40 -7.22 -16.27
C ARG A 85 -4.93 -7.30 -15.84
N GLY A 86 -4.14 -6.26 -16.10
CA GLY A 86 -2.77 -6.18 -15.63
C GLY A 86 -2.70 -6.13 -14.11
N LEU A 87 -3.52 -5.29 -13.48
CA LEU A 87 -3.62 -5.21 -12.03
C LEU A 87 -4.01 -6.57 -11.42
N GLU A 88 -5.01 -7.24 -11.95
CA GLU A 88 -5.50 -8.53 -11.45
C GLU A 88 -4.42 -9.63 -11.57
N LEU A 89 -3.69 -9.66 -12.68
CA LEU A 89 -2.60 -10.61 -12.93
C LEU A 89 -1.49 -10.52 -11.87
N VAL A 90 -1.13 -9.30 -11.47
CA VAL A 90 -0.10 -9.05 -10.47
C VAL A 90 -0.65 -9.19 -9.05
N SER A 91 -1.83 -8.63 -8.77
CA SER A 91 -2.39 -8.55 -7.42
C SER A 91 -2.80 -9.91 -6.87
N THR A 92 -3.37 -10.81 -7.70
CA THR A 92 -3.87 -12.10 -7.23
C THR A 92 -2.75 -12.97 -6.61
N PRO A 93 -1.62 -13.23 -7.29
CA PRO A 93 -0.52 -13.99 -6.67
C PRO A 93 0.15 -13.20 -5.53
N SER A 94 0.21 -11.87 -5.64
CA SER A 94 0.84 -11.02 -4.63
C SER A 94 0.17 -11.14 -3.27
N VAL A 95 -1.16 -11.16 -3.21
CA VAL A 95 -1.91 -11.30 -1.94
C VAL A 95 -1.53 -12.59 -1.22
N VAL A 96 -1.46 -13.72 -1.95
CA VAL A 96 -1.08 -15.02 -1.36
C VAL A 96 0.34 -14.97 -0.80
N ILE A 97 1.29 -14.46 -1.61
CA ILE A 97 2.70 -14.34 -1.21
C ILE A 97 2.84 -13.41 0.00
N LEU A 98 2.18 -12.26 -0.01
CA LEU A 98 2.23 -11.29 1.09
C LEU A 98 1.67 -11.85 2.40
N VAL A 99 0.57 -12.59 2.34
CA VAL A 99 0.01 -13.23 3.54
C VAL A 99 0.99 -14.28 4.08
N LEU A 100 1.54 -15.15 3.23
CA LEU A 100 2.48 -16.19 3.67
C LEU A 100 3.77 -15.60 4.24
N VAL A 101 4.38 -14.65 3.53
CA VAL A 101 5.60 -13.97 3.99
C VAL A 101 5.33 -13.15 5.25
N GLY A 102 4.19 -12.47 5.33
CA GLY A 102 3.80 -11.68 6.48
C GLY A 102 3.56 -12.51 7.73
N VAL A 103 2.84 -13.63 7.62
CA VAL A 103 2.63 -14.54 8.76
C VAL A 103 3.97 -15.13 9.23
N TYR A 104 4.83 -15.55 8.30
CA TYR A 104 6.15 -16.05 8.62
C TYR A 104 7.01 -14.97 9.32
N ALA A 105 7.00 -13.75 8.81
CA ALA A 105 7.72 -12.63 9.42
C ALA A 105 7.20 -12.32 10.83
N ALA A 106 5.89 -12.27 11.03
CA ALA A 106 5.30 -12.07 12.36
C ALA A 106 5.72 -13.16 13.35
N TYR A 107 5.71 -14.41 12.91
CA TYR A 107 6.17 -15.52 13.73
C TYR A 107 7.65 -15.38 14.14
N THR A 108 8.53 -15.07 13.19
CA THR A 108 9.97 -14.91 13.46
C THR A 108 10.25 -13.70 14.36
N GLN A 109 9.55 -12.59 14.18
CA GLN A 109 9.68 -11.38 14.98
C GLN A 109 9.30 -11.63 16.45
N ILE A 110 8.14 -12.27 16.69
CA ILE A 110 7.67 -12.61 18.03
C ILE A 110 8.62 -13.63 18.68
N SER A 111 9.09 -14.63 17.94
CA SER A 111 10.04 -15.63 18.44
C SER A 111 11.38 -15.00 18.83
N GLN A 112 11.88 -14.06 18.05
CA GLN A 112 13.14 -13.35 18.35
C GLN A 112 13.05 -12.41 19.55
N ALA A 113 11.88 -11.84 19.77
CA ALA A 113 11.62 -11.05 20.97
C ALA A 113 11.60 -11.90 22.27
N GLY A 114 11.59 -13.23 22.17
CA GLY A 114 11.47 -14.15 23.31
C GLY A 114 10.05 -14.61 23.57
N GLY A 115 9.10 -14.31 22.68
CA GLY A 115 7.70 -14.65 22.79
C GLY A 115 6.79 -13.44 22.79
N LEU A 116 5.48 -13.68 22.83
CA LEU A 116 4.49 -12.62 22.71
C LEU A 116 4.54 -11.61 23.88
N GLN A 117 4.80 -12.09 25.11
CA GLN A 117 4.85 -11.21 26.28
C GLN A 117 6.04 -10.26 26.23
N GLU A 118 7.20 -10.77 25.90
CA GLU A 118 8.44 -10.00 25.75
C GLU A 118 8.34 -9.01 24.58
N PHE A 119 7.70 -9.43 23.48
CA PHE A 119 7.41 -8.55 22.35
C PHE A 119 6.51 -7.39 22.74
N LEU A 120 5.44 -7.63 23.51
CA LEU A 120 4.54 -6.57 23.99
C LEU A 120 5.26 -5.61 24.95
N ALA A 121 6.09 -6.12 25.87
CA ALA A 121 6.88 -5.29 26.76
C ALA A 121 7.91 -4.42 26.00
N LEU A 122 8.55 -4.98 24.96
CA LEU A 122 9.45 -4.23 24.08
C LEU A 122 8.70 -3.14 23.30
N SER A 123 7.48 -3.44 22.83
CA SER A 123 6.62 -2.47 22.16
C SER A 123 6.24 -1.29 23.07
N GLU A 124 5.90 -1.56 24.33
CA GLU A 124 5.58 -0.53 25.31
C GLU A 124 6.78 0.37 25.62
N THR A 125 7.97 -0.21 25.80
CA THR A 125 9.19 0.56 26.04
C THR A 125 9.60 1.40 24.84
N THR A 126 9.44 0.88 23.62
CA THR A 126 9.70 1.61 22.38
C THR A 126 8.72 2.76 22.20
N ALA A 127 7.45 2.55 22.49
CA ALA A 127 6.43 3.59 22.44
C ALA A 127 6.65 4.69 23.50
N ALA A 128 7.10 4.32 24.68
CA ALA A 128 7.43 5.27 25.73
C ALA A 128 8.66 6.14 25.41
N SER A 129 9.65 5.57 24.71
CA SER A 129 10.85 6.31 24.27
C SER A 129 10.62 7.23 23.08
N ASN A 130 9.55 6.98 22.29
CA ASN A 130 9.19 7.77 21.10
C ASN A 130 7.71 8.22 21.18
N PRO A 131 7.34 9.07 22.14
CA PRO A 131 5.95 9.46 22.35
C PRO A 131 5.45 10.31 21.18
N ILE A 132 4.32 9.91 20.60
CA ILE A 132 3.57 10.72 19.63
C ILE A 132 2.23 11.11 20.23
N SER A 133 1.73 12.30 19.90
CA SER A 133 0.40 12.70 20.35
C SER A 133 -0.68 11.83 19.70
N LYS A 134 -1.80 11.64 20.39
CA LYS A 134 -2.95 10.90 19.82
C LYS A 134 -3.45 11.54 18.52
N MET A 135 -3.38 12.86 18.42
CA MET A 135 -3.79 13.58 17.21
C MET A 135 -2.84 13.33 16.05
N ASP A 136 -1.53 13.32 16.31
CA ASP A 136 -0.53 12.99 15.27
C ASP A 136 -0.69 11.55 14.79
N ALA A 137 -0.91 10.60 15.69
CA ALA A 137 -1.18 9.21 15.33
C ALA A 137 -2.43 9.08 14.43
N ILE A 138 -3.52 9.77 14.78
CA ILE A 138 -4.74 9.79 13.96
C ILE A 138 -4.45 10.42 12.58
N ASN A 139 -3.73 11.53 12.53
CA ASN A 139 -3.40 12.22 11.30
C ASN A 139 -2.52 11.36 10.38
N ILE A 140 -1.54 10.65 10.93
CA ILE A 140 -0.69 9.71 10.19
C ILE A 140 -1.53 8.59 9.56
N VAL A 141 -2.42 7.96 10.36
CA VAL A 141 -3.28 6.87 9.89
C VAL A 141 -4.26 7.36 8.82
N ILE A 142 -4.91 8.50 9.02
CA ILE A 142 -5.83 9.07 8.03
C ILE A 142 -5.06 9.48 6.77
N GLY A 143 -3.95 10.20 6.93
CA GLY A 143 -3.13 10.71 5.82
C GLY A 143 -2.59 9.59 4.93
N SER A 144 -2.20 8.46 5.51
CA SER A 144 -1.66 7.33 4.75
C SER A 144 -2.68 6.68 3.81
N TRP A 145 -4.01 6.83 4.07
CA TRP A 145 -5.02 6.09 3.32
C TRP A 145 -6.21 6.90 2.81
N ILE A 146 -6.30 8.20 3.08
CA ILE A 146 -7.47 9.01 2.69
C ILE A 146 -7.68 9.02 1.17
N VAL A 147 -6.59 9.05 0.40
CA VAL A 147 -6.66 8.99 -1.07
C VAL A 147 -7.25 7.67 -1.53
N GLY A 148 -6.80 6.54 -0.97
CA GLY A 148 -7.37 5.23 -1.25
C GLY A 148 -8.87 5.15 -0.94
N ALA A 149 -9.32 5.80 0.14
CA ALA A 149 -10.75 5.86 0.47
C ALA A 149 -11.56 6.67 -0.55
N ILE A 150 -11.01 7.78 -1.05
CA ILE A 150 -11.70 8.66 -2.01
C ILE A 150 -11.81 8.02 -3.39
N VAL A 151 -10.82 7.24 -3.81
CA VAL A 151 -10.79 6.57 -5.12
C VAL A 151 -11.47 5.20 -5.15
N MET A 152 -12.18 4.81 -4.09
CA MET A 152 -12.93 3.54 -4.04
C MET A 152 -13.88 3.31 -5.22
N PRO A 153 -14.55 4.31 -5.83
CA PRO A 153 -15.38 4.11 -7.00
C PRO A 153 -14.67 3.44 -8.17
N GLU A 154 -13.36 3.62 -8.30
CA GLU A 154 -12.58 3.01 -9.39
C GLU A 154 -12.64 1.49 -9.38
N TYR A 155 -12.78 0.91 -8.21
CA TYR A 155 -12.87 -0.53 -8.00
C TYR A 155 -14.32 -1.00 -7.81
N THR A 156 -15.08 -0.29 -6.98
CA THR A 156 -16.43 -0.72 -6.58
C THR A 156 -17.49 -0.55 -7.67
N ARG A 157 -17.21 0.26 -8.69
CA ARG A 157 -18.10 0.36 -9.87
C ARG A 157 -18.27 -0.97 -10.61
N PHE A 158 -17.36 -1.91 -10.45
CA PHE A 158 -17.45 -3.26 -11.01
C PHE A 158 -18.12 -4.27 -10.08
N ALA A 159 -18.49 -3.88 -8.86
CA ALA A 159 -19.10 -4.78 -7.90
C ALA A 159 -20.50 -5.24 -8.38
N LYS A 160 -20.77 -6.53 -8.26
CA LYS A 160 -22.08 -7.10 -8.66
C LYS A 160 -23.15 -6.92 -7.60
N LYS A 161 -22.79 -6.62 -6.35
CA LYS A 161 -23.72 -6.52 -5.22
C LYS A 161 -23.32 -5.34 -4.31
N ALA A 162 -24.32 -4.64 -3.78
CA ALA A 162 -24.12 -3.47 -2.92
C ALA A 162 -23.28 -3.79 -1.67
N TRP A 163 -23.52 -4.93 -1.02
CA TRP A 163 -22.78 -5.31 0.17
C TRP A 163 -21.29 -5.51 -0.11
N VAL A 164 -20.92 -5.97 -1.31
CA VAL A 164 -19.52 -6.11 -1.74
C VAL A 164 -18.85 -4.74 -1.84
N ALA A 165 -19.51 -3.76 -2.44
CA ALA A 165 -18.98 -2.40 -2.55
C ALA A 165 -18.78 -1.72 -1.19
N ILE A 166 -19.56 -2.09 -0.19
CA ILE A 166 -19.43 -1.59 1.18
C ILE A 166 -18.35 -2.38 1.94
N ALA A 167 -18.31 -3.72 1.80
CA ALA A 167 -17.40 -4.58 2.53
C ALA A 167 -15.93 -4.43 2.10
N ILE A 168 -15.67 -4.26 0.79
CA ILE A 168 -14.31 -4.11 0.26
C ILE A 168 -13.49 -3.05 1.00
N PRO A 169 -13.96 -1.79 1.16
CA PRO A 169 -13.21 -0.78 1.89
C PRO A 169 -12.92 -1.16 3.35
N PHE A 170 -13.85 -1.85 4.03
CA PHE A 170 -13.61 -2.33 5.39
C PHE A 170 -12.55 -3.43 5.42
N ILE A 171 -12.60 -4.41 4.51
CA ILE A 171 -11.62 -5.49 4.42
C ILE A 171 -10.23 -4.91 4.14
N VAL A 172 -10.12 -4.02 3.15
CA VAL A 172 -8.83 -3.43 2.76
C VAL A 172 -8.27 -2.55 3.88
N MET A 173 -9.09 -1.67 4.46
CA MET A 173 -8.62 -0.65 5.41
C MET A 173 -8.47 -1.15 6.84
N ILE A 174 -9.25 -2.16 7.24
CA ILE A 174 -9.20 -2.68 8.62
C ILE A 174 -8.38 -3.96 8.67
N ILE A 175 -8.62 -4.92 7.77
CA ILE A 175 -7.97 -6.23 7.86
C ILE A 175 -6.59 -6.18 7.19
N ALA A 176 -6.54 -5.87 5.90
CA ALA A 176 -5.29 -5.94 5.14
C ALA A 176 -4.28 -4.87 5.59
N GLN A 177 -4.72 -3.64 5.76
CA GLN A 177 -3.86 -2.54 6.21
C GLN A 177 -3.32 -2.79 7.62
N TRP A 178 -4.17 -3.18 8.56
CA TRP A 178 -3.74 -3.50 9.93
C TRP A 178 -2.73 -4.64 9.96
N PHE A 179 -3.00 -5.69 9.21
CA PHE A 179 -2.10 -6.84 9.11
C PHE A 179 -0.68 -6.39 8.65
N LEU A 180 -0.60 -5.61 7.58
CA LEU A 180 0.69 -5.14 7.06
C LEU A 180 1.38 -4.14 8.01
N GLN A 181 0.62 -3.26 8.64
CA GLN A 181 1.19 -2.30 9.61
C GLN A 181 1.73 -2.99 10.86
N ILE A 182 1.04 -4.00 11.39
CA ILE A 182 1.53 -4.78 12.53
C ILE A 182 2.83 -5.49 12.18
N ILE A 183 2.91 -6.13 11.02
CA ILE A 183 4.12 -6.82 10.58
C ILE A 183 5.28 -5.83 10.41
N GLY A 184 5.06 -4.71 9.75
CA GLY A 184 6.07 -3.69 9.53
C GLY A 184 6.58 -3.07 10.84
N SER A 185 5.67 -2.70 11.74
CA SER A 185 6.04 -2.14 13.05
C SER A 185 6.72 -3.17 13.94
N ALA A 186 6.28 -4.42 13.93
CA ALA A 186 6.92 -5.48 14.69
C ALA A 186 8.38 -5.69 14.24
N GLY A 187 8.64 -5.69 12.93
CA GLY A 187 10.00 -5.75 12.40
C GLY A 187 10.86 -4.58 12.86
N GLY A 188 10.32 -3.36 12.81
CA GLY A 188 11.00 -2.16 13.29
C GLY A 188 11.33 -2.19 14.77
N ILE A 189 10.37 -2.63 15.62
CA ILE A 189 10.56 -2.75 17.07
C ILE A 189 11.65 -3.76 17.41
N VAL A 190 11.67 -4.92 16.76
CA VAL A 190 12.62 -6.00 17.09
C VAL A 190 14.01 -5.72 16.54
N SER A 191 14.13 -5.14 15.35
CA SER A 191 15.41 -4.98 14.66
C SER A 191 15.99 -3.57 14.72
N GLY A 192 15.19 -2.57 15.05
CA GLY A 192 15.57 -1.17 14.92
C GLY A 192 15.67 -0.69 13.46
N GLN A 193 15.29 -1.53 12.48
CA GLN A 193 15.36 -1.21 11.06
C GLN A 193 14.02 -0.66 10.58
N PHE A 194 14.05 0.41 9.80
CA PHE A 194 12.80 0.99 9.26
C PHE A 194 12.24 0.21 8.06
N ASP A 195 13.08 -0.52 7.36
CA ASP A 195 12.72 -1.25 6.16
C ASP A 195 12.59 -2.76 6.42
N PHE A 196 11.45 -3.32 6.00
CA PHE A 196 11.13 -4.73 6.17
C PHE A 196 12.15 -5.67 5.47
N THR A 197 12.67 -5.29 4.31
CA THR A 197 13.63 -6.12 3.57
C THR A 197 14.98 -6.16 4.27
N THR A 198 15.41 -5.08 4.89
CA THR A 198 16.62 -5.04 5.73
C THR A 198 16.49 -6.01 6.90
N TYR A 199 15.34 -6.00 7.61
CA TYR A 199 15.07 -6.98 8.65
C TYR A 199 15.17 -8.43 8.14
N MET A 200 14.51 -8.75 7.02
CA MET A 200 14.50 -10.10 6.46
C MET A 200 15.89 -10.58 6.01
N ARG A 201 16.75 -9.66 5.53
CA ARG A 201 18.13 -9.97 5.15
C ARG A 201 18.98 -10.44 6.32
N LEU A 202 18.72 -9.96 7.53
CA LEU A 202 19.41 -10.38 8.76
C LEU A 202 19.08 -11.83 9.17
N GLN A 203 17.99 -12.41 8.60
CA GLN A 203 17.52 -13.75 8.91
C GLN A 203 18.15 -14.86 8.05
N GLY A 204 19.03 -14.50 7.11
CA GLY A 204 19.69 -15.43 6.19
C GLY A 204 19.17 -15.36 4.76
N VAL A 205 19.91 -15.97 3.83
CA VAL A 205 19.74 -15.80 2.38
C VAL A 205 18.33 -16.23 1.89
N PHE A 206 17.81 -17.34 2.40
CA PHE A 206 16.48 -17.84 2.00
C PHE A 206 15.37 -16.89 2.42
N ILE A 207 15.43 -16.42 3.65
CA ILE A 207 14.43 -15.50 4.23
C ILE A 207 14.53 -14.12 3.59
N ALA A 208 15.75 -13.66 3.32
CA ALA A 208 16.00 -12.45 2.54
C ALA A 208 15.31 -12.51 1.16
N GLY A 209 15.44 -13.64 0.47
CA GLY A 209 14.78 -13.87 -0.81
C GLY A 209 13.25 -13.80 -0.72
N LEU A 210 12.65 -14.43 0.28
CA LEU A 210 11.22 -14.36 0.54
C LEU A 210 10.76 -12.93 0.85
N GLY A 211 11.51 -12.20 1.67
CA GLY A 211 11.25 -10.81 2.00
C GLY A 211 11.30 -9.89 0.77
N LEU A 212 12.31 -10.08 -0.09
CA LEU A 212 12.44 -9.35 -1.34
C LEU A 212 11.29 -9.63 -2.30
N ILE A 213 10.89 -10.89 -2.45
CA ILE A 213 9.74 -11.26 -3.30
C ILE A 213 8.46 -10.64 -2.73
N GLY A 214 8.20 -10.77 -1.44
CA GLY A 214 7.03 -10.22 -0.79
C GLY A 214 6.95 -8.70 -0.95
N MET A 215 8.04 -7.98 -0.65
CA MET A 215 8.11 -6.53 -0.80
C MET A 215 7.97 -6.10 -2.27
N SER A 216 8.65 -6.79 -3.18
CA SER A 216 8.56 -6.49 -4.61
C SER A 216 7.12 -6.62 -5.12
N MET A 217 6.40 -7.66 -4.72
CA MET A 217 5.00 -7.85 -5.06
C MET A 217 4.08 -6.79 -4.45
N ALA A 218 4.31 -6.40 -3.19
CA ALA A 218 3.56 -5.33 -2.53
C ALA A 218 3.73 -3.99 -3.24
N LEU A 219 4.97 -3.64 -3.55
CA LEU A 219 5.30 -2.39 -4.24
C LEU A 219 4.80 -2.38 -5.69
N TRP A 220 4.87 -3.51 -6.37
CA TRP A 220 4.37 -3.64 -7.74
C TRP A 220 2.86 -3.40 -7.80
N THR A 221 2.08 -4.08 -6.97
CA THR A 221 0.61 -3.90 -6.94
C THR A 221 0.22 -2.47 -6.57
N THR A 222 0.96 -1.84 -5.65
CA THR A 222 0.75 -0.44 -5.27
C THR A 222 1.10 0.50 -6.42
N GLY A 223 2.22 0.26 -7.10
CA GLY A 223 2.66 1.03 -8.25
C GLY A 223 1.67 0.97 -9.41
N ASP A 224 1.17 -0.21 -9.73
CA ASP A 224 0.14 -0.39 -10.76
C ASP A 224 -1.13 0.40 -10.42
N ALA A 225 -1.59 0.35 -9.16
CA ALA A 225 -2.75 1.10 -8.72
C ALA A 225 -2.54 2.62 -8.83
N ASN A 226 -1.38 3.11 -8.41
CA ASN A 226 -1.04 4.54 -8.49
C ASN A 226 -1.01 5.08 -9.92
N LEU A 227 -0.58 4.27 -10.88
CA LEU A 227 -0.54 4.66 -12.29
C LEU A 227 -1.89 4.49 -12.97
N TYR A 228 -2.65 3.43 -12.64
CA TYR A 228 -3.94 3.15 -13.24
C TYR A 228 -4.97 4.24 -12.94
N LEU A 229 -5.04 4.71 -11.70
CA LEU A 229 -6.05 5.67 -11.27
C LEU A 229 -5.98 7.02 -12.00
N PRO A 230 -4.83 7.69 -12.16
CA PRO A 230 -4.73 8.92 -12.94
C PRO A 230 -5.19 8.77 -14.39
N VAL A 231 -4.86 7.63 -15.03
CA VAL A 231 -5.17 7.40 -16.45
C VAL A 231 -6.68 7.30 -16.69
N ILE A 232 -7.42 6.68 -15.78
CA ILE A 232 -8.88 6.49 -15.98
C ILE A 232 -9.72 7.68 -15.51
N GLN A 233 -9.13 8.64 -14.80
CA GLN A 233 -9.82 9.84 -14.32
C GLN A 233 -9.75 11.00 -15.31
N THR A 234 -8.75 11.03 -16.18
CA THR A 234 -8.57 12.04 -17.24
C THR A 234 -9.39 11.71 -18.46
#